data_e8f2fa47c1bfa229cbd4009de20bdd21
#
_entry.id   e8f2fa47c1bfa229cbd4009de20bdd21
#
_cell.length_a   1.000
_cell.length_b   1.000
_cell.length_c   1.000
_cell.angle_alpha   90.00
_cell.angle_beta   90.00
_cell.angle_gamma   90.00
#
_symmetry.space_group_name_H-M   'P 1'
#
loop_
_entity.id
_entity.type
_entity.pdbx_description
1 polymer ?
#
loop_
_entity_poly.entity_id
_entity_poly.type
_entity_poly.pdbx_seq_one_letter_code
_entity_poly.pdbx_strand_id
1 'polypeptide(L)'
;VKLGPYAVTLEAPLSVALNAADAWRIGLFGVPRAPAGTPSEIAQGALRRNAGAVLNAGEGHFWFMWVSDFGKSLRGAWETLGADYLGGQIDFMTRESARLGYVPSCFNRFHGFDMPWPRGDSLPWLIFAHGERLRRTGRAPDAESREILQRLFDVYEATHFADGIISKEITGDWADTVRRPSSTYNNLCALMALREAPALGLKTRGDAQTLAGRIIADRWRGDHFRDHAATEALSADSAVLSLYLGLFDRAILEKAADRISAERLDQPWPIRCAATPHDGATVPLLTRLVSGYHRAAWLHLGAMWLNGLKRMGRDVGPGRARLDELILRHGHILEAVNDDGSPYRSLVLSSERGLTMAAAQYLELAGL
;
A
#
# COMPACT_ATOMS: atom_id res chain seq x y z
N VAL A 1 1.78 23.48 10.45
CA VAL A 1 0.40 23.81 10.85
C VAL A 1 -0.24 22.55 11.41
N LYS A 2 -0.83 22.62 12.62
CA LYS A 2 -1.61 21.49 13.17
C LYS A 2 -3.06 21.65 12.71
N LEU A 3 -3.57 20.66 11.99
CA LEU A 3 -4.99 20.50 11.75
C LEU A 3 -5.50 19.38 12.68
N GLY A 4 -6.04 19.77 13.83
CA GLY A 4 -6.34 18.81 14.91
C GLY A 4 -5.05 18.21 15.50
N PRO A 5 -5.02 16.90 15.81
CA PRO A 5 -3.84 16.24 16.35
C PRO A 5 -2.73 16.00 15.30
N TYR A 6 -2.94 16.30 14.03
CA TYR A 6 -2.08 15.92 12.91
C TYR A 6 -1.13 17.04 12.48
N ALA A 7 0.08 16.66 12.08
CA ALA A 7 1.10 17.58 11.59
C ALA A 7 1.00 17.67 10.05
N VAL A 8 0.35 18.71 9.54
CA VAL A 8 0.43 19.06 8.12
C VAL A 8 1.64 19.98 7.93
N THR A 9 2.56 19.57 7.11
CA THR A 9 3.84 20.24 6.88
C THR A 9 3.91 20.79 5.45
N LEU A 10 4.99 21.50 5.12
CA LEU A 10 5.22 22.02 3.78
C LEU A 10 5.54 20.93 2.75
N GLU A 11 5.84 19.71 3.19
CA GLU A 11 6.12 18.57 2.33
C GLU A 11 4.95 18.23 1.39
N ALA A 12 3.71 18.33 1.88
CA ALA A 12 2.53 18.02 1.07
C ALA A 12 2.40 18.93 -0.17
N PRO A 13 2.37 20.28 -0.07
CA PRO A 13 2.31 21.15 -1.24
C PRO A 13 3.57 21.04 -2.10
N LEU A 14 4.74 20.84 -1.52
CA LEU A 14 5.98 20.65 -2.28
C LEU A 14 5.93 19.36 -3.11
N SER A 15 5.47 18.27 -2.53
CA SER A 15 5.33 17.00 -3.26
C SER A 15 4.35 17.12 -4.43
N VAL A 16 3.21 17.82 -4.26
CA VAL A 16 2.27 18.08 -5.36
C VAL A 16 2.93 18.91 -6.46
N ALA A 17 3.69 19.94 -6.11
CA ALA A 17 4.40 20.79 -7.09
C ALA A 17 5.48 20.00 -7.85
N LEU A 18 6.25 19.16 -7.16
CA LEU A 18 7.27 18.31 -7.77
C LEU A 18 6.64 17.24 -8.69
N ASN A 19 5.51 16.66 -8.29
CA ASN A 19 4.78 15.72 -9.12
C ASN A 19 4.27 16.40 -10.41
N ALA A 20 3.69 17.59 -10.31
CA ALA A 20 3.27 18.36 -11.48
C ALA A 20 4.47 18.69 -12.40
N ALA A 21 5.60 19.13 -11.84
CA ALA A 21 6.82 19.42 -12.60
C ALA A 21 7.36 18.16 -13.30
N ASP A 22 7.36 16.99 -12.62
CA ASP A 22 7.79 15.73 -13.23
C ASP A 22 6.83 15.26 -14.33
N ALA A 23 5.51 15.41 -14.14
CA ALA A 23 4.50 15.11 -15.16
C ALA A 23 4.72 15.95 -16.44
N TRP A 24 5.05 17.23 -16.29
CA TRP A 24 5.37 18.13 -17.41
C TRP A 24 6.69 17.74 -18.07
N ARG A 25 7.73 17.47 -17.28
CA ARG A 25 9.03 17.02 -17.79
C ARG A 25 8.91 15.72 -18.59
N ILE A 26 8.20 14.73 -18.07
CA ILE A 26 7.94 13.45 -18.76
C ILE A 26 7.13 13.70 -20.04
N GLY A 27 6.19 14.65 -20.02
CA GLY A 27 5.39 15.03 -21.17
C GLY A 27 6.21 15.61 -22.33
N LEU A 28 7.25 16.36 -22.01
CA LEU A 28 8.12 17.03 -23.00
C LEU A 28 9.27 16.13 -23.48
N PHE A 29 9.86 15.36 -22.57
CA PHE A 29 11.12 14.65 -22.83
C PHE A 29 11.02 13.12 -22.73
N GLY A 30 9.84 12.59 -22.37
CA GLY A 30 9.66 11.16 -22.13
C GLY A 30 10.21 10.69 -20.78
N VAL A 31 9.97 9.41 -20.47
CA VAL A 31 10.52 8.75 -19.30
C VAL A 31 12.00 8.45 -19.54
N PRO A 32 12.93 8.88 -18.66
CA PRO A 32 14.33 8.48 -18.76
C PRO A 32 14.45 6.94 -18.75
N ARG A 33 15.26 6.39 -19.62
CA ARG A 33 15.52 4.95 -19.63
C ARG A 33 16.40 4.56 -18.45
N ALA A 34 16.01 3.49 -17.73
CA ALA A 34 16.87 2.83 -16.77
C ALA A 34 17.97 2.00 -17.49
N PRO A 35 19.02 1.61 -16.78
CA PRO A 35 20.00 0.67 -17.29
C PRO A 35 19.31 -0.61 -17.80
N ALA A 36 19.84 -1.18 -18.88
CA ALA A 36 19.37 -2.47 -19.39
C ALA A 36 19.60 -3.57 -18.35
N GLY A 37 18.69 -4.54 -18.28
CA GLY A 37 18.78 -5.67 -17.36
C GLY A 37 17.54 -6.55 -17.47
N THR A 38 17.55 -7.66 -16.76
CA THR A 38 16.38 -8.48 -16.54
C THR A 38 15.35 -7.73 -15.67
N PRO A 39 14.06 -8.08 -15.69
CA PRO A 39 13.07 -7.46 -14.81
C PRO A 39 13.48 -7.50 -13.32
N SER A 40 14.09 -8.59 -12.86
CA SER A 40 14.56 -8.72 -11.48
C SER A 40 15.72 -7.77 -11.16
N GLU A 41 16.68 -7.60 -12.07
CA GLU A 41 17.79 -6.65 -11.90
C GLU A 41 17.29 -5.19 -11.88
N ILE A 42 16.30 -4.86 -12.72
CA ILE A 42 15.65 -3.55 -12.73
C ILE A 42 14.95 -3.31 -11.38
N ALA A 43 14.23 -4.30 -10.86
CA ALA A 43 13.54 -4.21 -9.57
C ALA A 43 14.52 -4.08 -8.40
N GLN A 44 15.58 -4.90 -8.34
CA GLN A 44 16.63 -4.78 -7.32
C GLN A 44 17.34 -3.42 -7.41
N GLY A 45 17.62 -2.96 -8.63
CA GLY A 45 18.20 -1.64 -8.88
C GLY A 45 17.34 -0.52 -8.33
N ALA A 46 16.03 -0.57 -8.53
CA ALA A 46 15.08 0.40 -7.99
C ALA A 46 15.13 0.42 -6.45
N LEU A 47 15.08 -0.75 -5.79
CA LEU A 47 15.18 -0.82 -4.33
C LEU A 47 16.49 -0.20 -3.81
N ARG A 48 17.63 -0.53 -4.44
CA ARG A 48 18.94 0.02 -4.02
C ARG A 48 19.03 1.53 -4.21
N ARG A 49 18.48 2.08 -5.30
CA ARG A 49 18.48 3.54 -5.55
C ARG A 49 17.56 4.29 -4.57
N ASN A 50 16.47 3.66 -4.12
CA ASN A 50 15.55 4.24 -3.15
C ASN A 50 16.04 4.08 -1.69
N ALA A 51 17.02 3.22 -1.44
CA ALA A 51 17.59 2.98 -0.12
C ALA A 51 18.54 4.12 0.27
N GLY A 52 18.01 5.11 0.97
CA GLY A 52 18.74 6.25 1.53
C GLY A 52 18.68 6.28 3.06
N ALA A 53 18.66 7.48 3.64
CA ALA A 53 18.43 7.67 5.06
C ALA A 53 17.06 7.13 5.49
N VAL A 54 16.07 7.23 4.60
CA VAL A 54 14.80 6.48 4.64
C VAL A 54 14.64 5.73 3.32
N LEU A 55 13.82 4.67 3.33
CA LEU A 55 13.47 3.96 2.09
C LEU A 55 12.41 4.78 1.34
N ASN A 56 12.83 5.54 0.34
CA ASN A 56 11.94 6.35 -0.48
C ASN A 56 10.91 5.48 -1.21
N ALA A 57 9.70 5.99 -1.39
CA ALA A 57 8.66 5.25 -2.10
C ALA A 57 8.92 5.16 -3.62
N GLY A 58 9.69 6.07 -4.20
CA GLY A 58 10.04 6.06 -5.62
C GLY A 58 11.27 6.89 -5.95
N GLU A 59 11.68 6.84 -7.23
CA GLU A 59 12.88 7.52 -7.75
C GLU A 59 12.59 8.94 -8.26
N GLY A 60 11.34 9.32 -8.41
CA GLY A 60 10.91 10.60 -8.99
C GLY A 60 10.45 11.58 -7.92
N HIS A 61 9.14 11.70 -7.77
CA HIS A 61 8.53 12.68 -6.87
C HIS A 61 8.22 12.14 -5.47
N PHE A 62 8.30 10.81 -5.24
CA PHE A 62 8.12 10.17 -3.93
C PHE A 62 9.45 9.99 -3.18
N TRP A 63 10.08 11.11 -2.83
CA TRP A 63 11.38 11.19 -2.14
C TRP A 63 11.31 10.97 -0.62
N PHE A 64 10.22 10.40 -0.12
CA PHE A 64 9.96 10.09 1.29
C PHE A 64 9.37 8.68 1.40
N MET A 65 9.36 8.14 2.61
CA MET A 65 8.85 6.81 2.90
C MET A 65 7.37 6.89 3.30
N TRP A 66 6.50 6.21 2.59
CA TRP A 66 5.15 5.92 3.05
C TRP A 66 5.16 4.66 3.91
N VAL A 67 4.49 4.69 5.07
CA VAL A 67 4.44 3.54 5.99
C VAL A 67 3.78 2.32 5.34
N SER A 68 2.68 2.53 4.63
CA SER A 68 2.00 1.46 3.93
C SER A 68 2.83 0.86 2.79
N ASP A 69 3.58 1.70 2.06
CA ASP A 69 4.45 1.24 0.97
C ASP A 69 5.65 0.47 1.51
N PHE A 70 6.24 0.96 2.60
CA PHE A 70 7.29 0.27 3.31
C PHE A 70 6.82 -1.11 3.79
N GLY A 71 5.67 -1.18 4.47
CA GLY A 71 5.11 -2.45 4.95
C GLY A 71 4.87 -3.46 3.82
N LYS A 72 4.27 -3.01 2.71
CA LYS A 72 4.07 -3.84 1.50
C LYS A 72 5.38 -4.30 0.86
N SER A 73 6.46 -3.53 1.02
CA SER A 73 7.76 -3.84 0.40
C SER A 73 8.54 -4.92 1.13
N LEU A 74 8.31 -5.14 2.42
CA LEU A 74 9.22 -5.89 3.28
C LEU A 74 9.56 -7.28 2.76
N ARG A 75 8.56 -8.06 2.34
CA ARG A 75 8.78 -9.46 1.95
C ARG A 75 9.73 -9.62 0.79
N GLY A 76 9.62 -8.76 -0.22
CA GLY A 76 10.49 -8.83 -1.40
C GLY A 76 11.73 -7.93 -1.32
N ALA A 77 11.79 -6.98 -0.37
CA ALA A 77 12.95 -6.11 -0.19
C ALA A 77 14.04 -6.75 0.68
N TRP A 78 13.69 -7.79 1.47
CA TRP A 78 14.55 -8.31 2.54
C TRP A 78 15.92 -8.78 2.05
N GLU A 79 15.93 -9.58 0.98
CA GLU A 79 17.18 -10.13 0.41
C GLU A 79 18.03 -9.05 -0.28
N THR A 80 17.38 -8.03 -0.83
CA THR A 80 18.05 -6.95 -1.57
C THR A 80 18.67 -5.90 -0.65
N LEU A 81 17.97 -5.52 0.44
CA LEU A 81 18.34 -4.40 1.31
C LEU A 81 18.94 -4.85 2.65
N GLY A 82 18.68 -6.08 3.07
CA GLY A 82 19.23 -6.67 4.28
C GLY A 82 18.47 -6.33 5.56
N ALA A 83 18.62 -7.21 6.54
CA ALA A 83 17.92 -7.16 7.82
C ALA A 83 18.27 -5.91 8.65
N ASP A 84 19.53 -5.48 8.64
CA ASP A 84 19.97 -4.34 9.44
C ASP A 84 19.41 -3.02 8.91
N TYR A 85 19.39 -2.82 7.58
CA TYR A 85 18.82 -1.63 6.98
C TYR A 85 17.30 -1.57 7.24
N LEU A 86 16.56 -2.64 6.90
CA LEU A 86 15.09 -2.67 7.09
C LEU A 86 14.72 -2.61 8.58
N GLY A 87 15.47 -3.28 9.45
CA GLY A 87 15.29 -3.19 10.89
C GLY A 87 15.49 -1.77 11.41
N GLY A 88 16.54 -1.09 10.96
CA GLY A 88 16.80 0.31 11.29
C GLY A 88 15.66 1.27 10.87
N GLN A 89 15.03 1.02 9.71
CA GLN A 89 13.86 1.79 9.26
C GLN A 89 12.64 1.55 10.17
N ILE A 90 12.39 0.30 10.58
CA ILE A 90 11.30 -0.05 11.52
C ILE A 90 11.52 0.65 12.85
N ASP A 91 12.73 0.61 13.40
CA ASP A 91 13.07 1.25 14.66
C ASP A 91 12.96 2.78 14.56
N PHE A 92 13.38 3.38 13.44
CA PHE A 92 13.22 4.81 13.18
C PHE A 92 11.73 5.22 13.17
N MET A 93 10.88 4.52 12.41
CA MET A 93 9.44 4.79 12.36
C MET A 93 8.80 4.67 13.75
N THR A 94 9.19 3.66 14.52
CA THR A 94 8.65 3.44 15.88
C THR A 94 9.01 4.60 16.81
N ARG A 95 10.27 5.02 16.86
CA ARG A 95 10.72 6.14 17.69
C ARG A 95 10.06 7.47 17.30
N GLU A 96 10.00 7.76 16.01
CA GLU A 96 9.37 9.00 15.54
C GLU A 96 7.86 9.01 15.80
N SER A 97 7.18 7.87 15.65
CA SER A 97 5.76 7.72 15.99
C SER A 97 5.52 7.92 17.49
N ALA A 98 6.44 7.44 18.36
CA ALA A 98 6.36 7.70 19.79
C ALA A 98 6.43 9.20 20.11
N ARG A 99 7.31 9.94 19.43
CA ARG A 99 7.46 11.40 19.59
C ARG A 99 6.20 12.17 19.16
N LEU A 100 5.50 11.67 18.14
CA LEU A 100 4.27 12.27 17.63
C LEU A 100 3.02 11.84 18.41
N GLY A 101 3.06 10.69 19.09
CA GLY A 101 1.92 10.09 19.77
C GLY A 101 0.97 9.29 18.85
N TYR A 102 1.29 9.15 17.57
CA TYR A 102 0.56 8.37 16.58
C TYR A 102 1.49 7.99 15.41
N VAL A 103 1.05 7.08 14.54
CA VAL A 103 1.81 6.70 13.33
C VAL A 103 1.37 7.59 12.17
N PRO A 104 2.23 8.51 11.67
CA PRO A 104 1.92 9.34 10.53
C PRO A 104 1.90 8.54 9.23
N SER A 105 1.40 9.12 8.14
CA SER A 105 1.39 8.46 6.83
C SER A 105 2.77 8.33 6.21
N CYS A 106 3.65 9.30 6.48
CA CYS A 106 4.95 9.43 5.82
C CYS A 106 6.07 9.76 6.80
N PHE A 107 7.30 9.43 6.38
CA PHE A 107 8.54 9.84 7.03
C PHE A 107 9.54 10.35 5.99
N ASN A 108 10.21 11.45 6.32
CA ASN A 108 11.47 11.82 5.70
C ASN A 108 12.62 11.52 6.68
N ARG A 109 13.85 11.84 6.33
CA ARG A 109 15.03 11.57 7.18
C ARG A 109 15.03 12.33 8.51
N PHE A 110 14.13 13.29 8.73
CA PHE A 110 14.11 14.16 9.91
C PHE A 110 12.91 13.92 10.81
N HIS A 111 11.75 13.64 10.27
CA HIS A 111 10.49 13.51 11.02
C HIS A 111 9.39 12.78 10.23
N GLY A 112 8.33 12.42 10.97
CA GLY A 112 7.07 11.94 10.40
C GLY A 112 6.09 13.08 10.10
N PHE A 113 5.26 12.92 9.08
CA PHE A 113 4.24 13.89 8.66
C PHE A 113 3.07 13.20 7.94
N ASP A 114 1.95 13.90 7.78
CA ASP A 114 0.78 13.37 7.07
C ASP A 114 0.60 14.01 5.68
N MET A 115 0.16 13.18 4.73
CA MET A 115 -0.12 13.59 3.35
C MET A 115 -1.44 13.02 2.85
N PRO A 116 -2.34 13.88 2.45
CA PRO A 116 -2.74 15.14 3.07
C PRO A 116 -3.61 14.91 4.30
N TRP A 117 -4.01 13.65 4.53
CA TRP A 117 -4.94 13.21 5.57
C TRP A 117 -4.32 12.11 6.44
N PRO A 118 -4.72 12.02 7.71
CA PRO A 118 -4.35 10.88 8.54
C PRO A 118 -4.90 9.59 7.94
N ARG A 119 -4.09 8.53 7.93
CA ARG A 119 -4.40 7.27 7.28
C ARG A 119 -4.70 6.17 8.30
N GLY A 120 -5.82 5.48 8.06
CA GLY A 120 -6.21 4.32 8.86
C GLY A 120 -5.34 3.08 8.64
N ASP A 121 -4.49 3.07 7.61
CA ASP A 121 -3.61 1.95 7.29
C ASP A 121 -2.18 2.07 7.86
N SER A 122 -1.75 3.25 8.36
CA SER A 122 -0.35 3.48 8.77
C SER A 122 0.08 2.60 9.96
N LEU A 123 -0.62 2.63 11.09
CA LEU A 123 -0.28 1.76 12.21
C LEU A 123 -0.35 0.26 11.83
N PRO A 124 -1.41 -0.23 11.18
CA PRO A 124 -1.46 -1.60 10.71
C PRO A 124 -0.22 -2.06 9.96
N TRP A 125 0.28 -1.26 9.03
CA TRP A 125 1.48 -1.61 8.28
C TRP A 125 2.76 -1.53 9.11
N LEU A 126 2.85 -0.65 10.12
CA LEU A 126 3.96 -0.66 11.08
C LEU A 126 3.94 -1.93 11.94
N ILE A 127 2.78 -2.35 12.44
CA ILE A 127 2.60 -3.61 13.18
C ILE A 127 3.00 -4.81 12.32
N PHE A 128 2.55 -4.85 11.05
CA PHE A 128 2.95 -5.87 10.10
C PHE A 128 4.47 -5.89 9.88
N ALA A 129 5.11 -4.72 9.83
CA ALA A 129 6.56 -4.62 9.67
C ALA A 129 7.32 -5.26 10.84
N HIS A 130 6.88 -5.04 12.07
CA HIS A 130 7.43 -5.73 13.24
C HIS A 130 7.18 -7.24 13.20
N GLY A 131 6.00 -7.68 12.73
CA GLY A 131 5.68 -9.09 12.52
C GLY A 131 6.59 -9.76 11.49
N GLU A 132 6.83 -9.10 10.35
CA GLU A 132 7.77 -9.60 9.32
C GLU A 132 9.21 -9.67 9.85
N ARG A 133 9.67 -8.66 10.59
CA ARG A 133 10.98 -8.68 11.25
C ARG A 133 11.10 -9.88 12.21
N LEU A 134 10.08 -10.12 13.03
CA LEU A 134 10.06 -11.28 13.92
C LEU A 134 10.16 -12.60 13.15
N ARG A 135 9.37 -12.77 12.09
CA ARG A 135 9.38 -13.98 11.25
C ARG A 135 10.72 -14.22 10.57
N ARG A 136 11.35 -13.16 10.08
CA ARG A 136 12.61 -13.25 9.32
C ARG A 136 13.85 -13.41 10.19
N THR A 137 13.86 -12.78 11.37
CA THR A 137 15.09 -12.67 12.20
C THR A 137 14.96 -13.33 13.57
N GLY A 138 13.77 -13.74 13.98
CA GLY A 138 13.48 -14.18 15.35
C GLY A 138 13.52 -13.04 16.39
N ARG A 139 13.74 -11.78 15.97
CA ARG A 139 13.87 -10.62 16.88
C ARG A 139 12.51 -10.00 17.13
N ALA A 140 11.93 -10.23 18.30
CA ALA A 140 10.78 -9.50 18.79
C ALA A 140 11.15 -8.06 19.14
N PRO A 141 10.16 -7.11 19.19
CA PRO A 141 10.38 -5.80 19.76
C PRO A 141 10.91 -5.91 21.19
N ASP A 142 11.91 -5.11 21.56
CA ASP A 142 12.36 -5.00 22.94
C ASP A 142 11.27 -4.39 23.84
N ALA A 143 11.53 -4.31 25.15
CA ALA A 143 10.53 -3.84 26.13
C ALA A 143 10.08 -2.41 25.84
N GLU A 144 11.00 -1.51 25.49
CA GLU A 144 10.71 -0.11 25.16
C GLU A 144 9.88 0.00 23.88
N SER A 145 10.32 -0.63 22.80
CA SER A 145 9.59 -0.64 21.52
C SER A 145 8.19 -1.23 21.69
N ARG A 146 8.03 -2.28 22.48
CA ARG A 146 6.73 -2.90 22.76
C ARG A 146 5.81 -1.95 23.50
N GLU A 147 6.31 -1.23 24.52
CA GLU A 147 5.53 -0.23 25.23
C GLU A 147 5.09 0.92 24.31
N ILE A 148 5.98 1.38 23.42
CA ILE A 148 5.66 2.37 22.40
C ILE A 148 4.55 1.84 21.49
N LEU A 149 4.71 0.65 20.93
CA LEU A 149 3.72 0.03 20.03
C LEU A 149 2.37 -0.15 20.73
N GLN A 150 2.37 -0.53 22.01
CA GLN A 150 1.13 -0.66 22.78
C GLN A 150 0.40 0.69 22.90
N ARG A 151 1.10 1.76 23.26
CA ARG A 151 0.49 3.11 23.34
C ARG A 151 -0.05 3.57 21.99
N LEU A 152 0.71 3.35 20.91
CA LEU A 152 0.27 3.69 19.54
C LEU A 152 -0.97 2.89 19.13
N PHE A 153 -1.02 1.61 19.52
CA PHE A 153 -2.16 0.74 19.24
C PHE A 153 -3.41 1.18 20.02
N ASP A 154 -3.25 1.53 21.30
CA ASP A 154 -4.35 2.06 22.13
C ASP A 154 -4.94 3.35 21.56
N VAL A 155 -4.08 4.27 21.07
CA VAL A 155 -4.48 5.51 20.39
C VAL A 155 -5.22 5.18 19.08
N TYR A 156 -4.68 4.25 18.30
CA TYR A 156 -5.30 3.82 17.05
C TYR A 156 -6.70 3.26 17.26
N GLU A 157 -6.87 2.33 18.22
CA GLU A 157 -8.19 1.77 18.51
C GLU A 157 -9.16 2.85 19.00
N ALA A 158 -8.71 3.75 19.87
CA ALA A 158 -9.55 4.83 20.38
C ALA A 158 -9.96 5.85 19.30
N THR A 159 -9.11 6.05 18.28
CA THR A 159 -9.33 7.06 17.25
C THR A 159 -10.09 6.50 16.05
N HIS A 160 -9.77 5.26 15.64
CA HIS A 160 -10.20 4.71 14.36
C HIS A 160 -11.37 3.73 14.47
N PHE A 161 -11.58 3.09 15.62
CA PHE A 161 -12.67 2.15 15.79
C PHE A 161 -13.93 2.81 16.33
N ALA A 162 -15.06 2.50 15.71
CA ALA A 162 -16.39 2.74 16.23
C ALA A 162 -17.21 1.47 16.03
N ASP A 163 -17.88 1.00 17.08
CA ASP A 163 -18.73 -0.21 17.05
C ASP A 163 -17.98 -1.47 16.53
N GLY A 164 -16.68 -1.58 16.79
CA GLY A 164 -15.85 -2.72 16.41
C GLY A 164 -15.47 -2.81 14.93
N ILE A 165 -15.57 -1.70 14.19
CA ILE A 165 -15.17 -1.55 12.79
C ILE A 165 -14.52 -0.18 12.61
N ILE A 166 -13.73 0.00 11.53
CA ILE A 166 -13.15 1.31 11.22
C ILE A 166 -14.25 2.35 10.98
N SER A 167 -14.15 3.48 11.68
CA SER A 167 -15.13 4.58 11.65
C SER A 167 -15.30 5.16 10.25
N LYS A 168 -16.54 5.60 9.95
CA LYS A 168 -16.89 6.30 8.70
C LYS A 168 -16.26 7.70 8.59
N GLU A 169 -15.86 8.29 9.71
CA GLU A 169 -15.27 9.63 9.74
C GLU A 169 -13.81 9.63 9.26
N ILE A 170 -13.16 8.48 9.28
CA ILE A 170 -11.76 8.33 8.89
C ILE A 170 -11.68 7.72 7.51
N THR A 171 -11.12 8.45 6.59
CA THR A 171 -11.19 8.15 5.17
C THR A 171 -9.84 7.99 4.48
N GLY A 172 -8.73 8.27 5.16
CA GLY A 172 -7.39 8.12 4.58
C GLY A 172 -6.96 6.66 4.46
N ASP A 173 -6.58 6.26 3.26
CA ASP A 173 -5.89 5.00 2.95
C ASP A 173 -4.96 5.20 1.74
N TRP A 174 -4.42 4.14 1.16
CA TRP A 174 -3.51 4.22 0.01
C TRP A 174 -4.13 4.96 -1.20
N ALA A 175 -5.46 4.93 -1.35
CA ALA A 175 -6.18 5.63 -2.42
C ALA A 175 -6.52 7.07 -1.98
N ASP A 176 -5.53 7.90 -1.77
CA ASP A 176 -5.57 9.20 -1.11
C ASP A 176 -6.35 10.30 -1.85
N THR A 177 -6.64 10.13 -3.14
CA THR A 177 -7.41 11.09 -3.95
C THR A 177 -8.92 10.85 -3.91
N VAL A 178 -9.38 9.74 -3.30
CA VAL A 178 -10.79 9.37 -3.21
C VAL A 178 -11.26 9.25 -1.76
N ARG A 179 -12.53 9.53 -1.53
CA ARG A 179 -13.15 9.43 -0.21
C ARG A 179 -13.88 8.10 -0.08
N ARG A 180 -13.39 7.23 0.80
CA ARG A 180 -13.95 5.90 1.05
C ARG A 180 -14.30 5.73 2.53
N PRO A 181 -15.50 6.18 2.99
CA PRO A 181 -15.87 6.13 4.41
C PRO A 181 -15.91 4.68 4.91
N SER A 182 -15.13 4.37 5.96
CA SER A 182 -14.98 3.00 6.47
C SER A 182 -14.63 2.02 5.35
N SER A 183 -13.54 2.29 4.61
CA SER A 183 -13.14 1.45 3.48
C SER A 183 -12.93 0.00 3.92
N THR A 184 -13.25 -0.94 3.05
CA THR A 184 -12.96 -2.35 3.29
C THR A 184 -11.47 -2.58 3.41
N TYR A 185 -10.67 -1.86 2.61
CA TYR A 185 -9.21 -1.91 2.69
C TYR A 185 -8.69 -1.56 4.11
N ASN A 186 -9.13 -0.45 4.72
CA ASN A 186 -8.72 -0.08 6.08
C ASN A 186 -9.14 -1.12 7.13
N ASN A 187 -10.34 -1.70 6.98
CA ASN A 187 -10.82 -2.78 7.85
C ASN A 187 -9.93 -4.04 7.74
N LEU A 188 -9.48 -4.37 6.53
CA LEU A 188 -8.55 -5.48 6.31
C LEU A 188 -7.16 -5.20 6.87
N CYS A 189 -6.67 -3.96 6.76
CA CYS A 189 -5.43 -3.54 7.42
C CYS A 189 -5.54 -3.66 8.94
N ALA A 190 -6.65 -3.22 9.54
CA ALA A 190 -6.90 -3.39 10.97
C ALA A 190 -6.96 -4.87 11.38
N LEU A 191 -7.63 -5.72 10.59
CA LEU A 191 -7.66 -7.17 10.81
C LEU A 191 -6.25 -7.79 10.78
N MET A 192 -5.42 -7.38 9.83
CA MET A 192 -4.01 -7.77 9.77
C MET A 192 -3.27 -7.40 11.06
N ALA A 193 -3.40 -6.15 11.51
CA ALA A 193 -2.74 -5.68 12.74
C ALA A 193 -3.21 -6.44 13.99
N LEU A 194 -4.52 -6.69 14.13
CA LEU A 194 -5.06 -7.47 15.24
C LEU A 194 -4.55 -8.93 15.25
N ARG A 195 -4.29 -9.52 14.08
CA ARG A 195 -3.69 -10.87 13.97
C ARG A 195 -2.20 -10.89 14.31
N GLU A 196 -1.47 -9.84 13.99
CA GLU A 196 -0.04 -9.73 14.28
C GLU A 196 0.24 -9.38 15.75
N ALA A 197 -0.64 -8.60 16.38
CA ALA A 197 -0.45 -8.04 17.72
C ALA A 197 -0.08 -9.08 18.79
N PRO A 198 -0.72 -10.27 18.89
CA PRO A 198 -0.38 -11.27 19.92
C PRO A 198 1.07 -11.80 19.81
N ALA A 199 1.58 -12.01 18.59
CA ALA A 199 2.95 -12.48 18.36
C ALA A 199 3.99 -11.43 18.79
N LEU A 200 3.62 -10.15 18.80
CA LEU A 200 4.44 -9.03 19.27
C LEU A 200 4.27 -8.74 20.78
N GLY A 201 3.41 -9.52 21.45
CA GLY A 201 3.10 -9.32 22.87
C GLY A 201 2.24 -8.08 23.17
N LEU A 202 1.47 -7.60 22.16
CA LEU A 202 0.56 -6.47 22.30
C LEU A 202 -0.83 -6.93 22.74
N LYS A 203 -1.48 -6.11 23.57
CA LYS A 203 -2.87 -6.28 23.97
C LYS A 203 -3.76 -5.43 23.07
N THR A 204 -4.89 -5.96 22.66
CA THR A 204 -5.87 -5.27 21.83
C THR A 204 -7.22 -5.25 22.50
N ARG A 205 -7.98 -4.17 22.33
CA ARG A 205 -9.40 -4.10 22.75
C ARG A 205 -10.28 -4.84 21.75
N GLY A 206 -9.94 -4.71 20.46
CA GLY A 206 -10.58 -5.42 19.37
C GLY A 206 -10.14 -6.89 19.32
N ASP A 207 -11.03 -7.75 18.82
CA ASP A 207 -10.75 -9.14 18.54
C ASP A 207 -10.74 -9.40 17.04
N ALA A 208 -9.69 -10.08 16.56
CA ALA A 208 -9.51 -10.35 15.13
C ALA A 208 -10.63 -11.20 14.53
N GLN A 209 -11.15 -12.20 15.29
CA GLN A 209 -12.22 -13.06 14.80
C GLN A 209 -13.54 -12.28 14.70
N THR A 210 -13.84 -11.45 15.69
CA THR A 210 -15.01 -10.57 15.69
C THR A 210 -14.96 -9.58 14.51
N LEU A 211 -13.81 -8.93 14.29
CA LEU A 211 -13.64 -8.01 13.13
C LEU A 211 -13.78 -8.74 11.80
N ALA A 212 -13.16 -9.92 11.65
CA ALA A 212 -13.31 -10.73 10.45
C ALA A 212 -14.78 -11.10 10.17
N GLY A 213 -15.52 -11.53 11.19
CA GLY A 213 -16.96 -11.80 11.09
C GLY A 213 -17.76 -10.57 10.66
N ARG A 214 -17.46 -9.40 11.21
CA ARG A 214 -18.11 -8.14 10.82
C ARG A 214 -17.78 -7.73 9.39
N ILE A 215 -16.52 -7.86 8.96
CA ILE A 215 -16.16 -7.60 7.56
C ILE A 215 -16.96 -8.50 6.62
N ILE A 216 -17.08 -9.78 6.94
CA ILE A 216 -17.89 -10.70 6.12
C ILE A 216 -19.36 -10.29 6.13
N ALA A 217 -19.95 -10.01 7.29
CA ALA A 217 -21.36 -9.63 7.39
C ALA A 217 -21.68 -8.33 6.66
N ASP A 218 -20.80 -7.32 6.78
CA ASP A 218 -21.06 -5.97 6.31
C ASP A 218 -20.52 -5.68 4.90
N ARG A 219 -19.43 -6.36 4.48
CA ARG A 219 -18.67 -6.02 3.25
C ARG A 219 -18.69 -7.11 2.19
N TRP A 220 -18.88 -8.37 2.56
CA TRP A 220 -18.91 -9.48 1.60
C TRP A 220 -20.29 -9.59 0.93
N ARG A 221 -20.29 -9.78 -0.38
CA ARG A 221 -21.50 -9.89 -1.23
C ARG A 221 -21.69 -11.26 -1.87
N GLY A 222 -21.06 -12.27 -1.28
CA GLY A 222 -21.17 -13.65 -1.78
C GLY A 222 -20.08 -14.04 -2.76
N ASP A 223 -19.57 -13.10 -3.55
CA ASP A 223 -18.48 -13.29 -4.52
C ASP A 223 -17.43 -12.16 -4.52
N HIS A 224 -17.69 -11.02 -3.87
CA HIS A 224 -16.74 -9.91 -3.81
C HIS A 224 -16.91 -9.10 -2.52
N PHE A 225 -15.88 -8.30 -2.21
CA PHE A 225 -15.94 -7.25 -1.19
C PHE A 225 -16.41 -5.95 -1.83
N ARG A 226 -17.38 -5.27 -1.22
CA ARG A 226 -17.70 -3.88 -1.57
C ARG A 226 -16.60 -2.94 -1.11
N ASP A 227 -16.43 -1.81 -1.80
CA ASP A 227 -15.30 -0.90 -1.58
C ASP A 227 -15.36 -0.22 -0.20
N HIS A 228 -16.51 0.35 0.16
CA HIS A 228 -16.69 1.03 1.44
C HIS A 228 -18.15 0.97 1.92
N ALA A 229 -18.41 1.53 3.11
CA ALA A 229 -19.72 1.41 3.76
C ALA A 229 -20.91 1.95 2.95
N ALA A 230 -20.68 2.91 2.04
CA ALA A 230 -21.73 3.62 1.32
C ALA A 230 -21.89 3.19 -0.15
N THR A 231 -21.23 2.09 -0.59
CA THR A 231 -21.30 1.63 -1.99
C THR A 231 -21.40 0.11 -2.07
N GLU A 232 -21.95 -0.40 -3.15
CA GLU A 232 -21.92 -1.83 -3.50
C GLU A 232 -20.83 -2.15 -4.56
N ALA A 233 -20.06 -1.16 -4.98
CA ALA A 233 -19.00 -1.34 -5.96
C ALA A 233 -17.93 -2.33 -5.50
N LEU A 234 -17.44 -3.16 -6.39
CA LEU A 234 -16.37 -4.12 -6.15
C LEU A 234 -15.06 -3.41 -5.79
N SER A 235 -14.42 -3.84 -4.71
CA SER A 235 -13.09 -3.42 -4.26
C SER A 235 -12.03 -4.44 -4.68
N ALA A 236 -11.32 -4.16 -5.75
CA ALA A 236 -10.27 -5.07 -6.19
C ALA A 236 -9.05 -5.01 -5.26
N ASP A 237 -8.69 -3.84 -4.74
CA ASP A 237 -7.60 -3.68 -3.77
C ASP A 237 -7.85 -4.45 -2.46
N SER A 238 -9.09 -4.48 -1.98
CA SER A 238 -9.48 -5.28 -0.81
C SER A 238 -9.38 -6.77 -1.08
N ALA A 239 -9.83 -7.23 -2.25
CA ALA A 239 -9.67 -8.62 -2.66
C ALA A 239 -8.19 -9.00 -2.76
N VAL A 240 -7.37 -8.15 -3.41
CA VAL A 240 -5.91 -8.33 -3.52
C VAL A 240 -5.26 -8.45 -2.14
N LEU A 241 -5.56 -7.51 -1.22
CA LEU A 241 -5.00 -7.53 0.13
C LEU A 241 -5.40 -8.79 0.88
N SER A 242 -6.68 -9.20 0.77
CA SER A 242 -7.20 -10.41 1.42
C SER A 242 -6.48 -11.67 0.93
N LEU A 243 -6.26 -11.80 -0.38
CA LEU A 243 -5.53 -12.93 -0.97
C LEU A 243 -4.05 -12.92 -0.57
N TYR A 244 -3.42 -11.75 -0.69
CA TYR A 244 -2.00 -11.58 -0.39
C TYR A 244 -1.65 -11.96 1.05
N LEU A 245 -2.52 -11.61 1.99
CA LEU A 245 -2.32 -11.86 3.41
C LEU A 245 -3.01 -13.15 3.92
N GLY A 246 -3.86 -13.80 3.13
CA GLY A 246 -4.61 -14.97 3.55
C GLY A 246 -5.59 -14.64 4.69
N LEU A 247 -6.35 -13.55 4.57
CA LEU A 247 -7.18 -13.04 5.67
C LEU A 247 -8.48 -13.80 5.91
N PHE A 248 -8.92 -14.63 4.96
CA PHE A 248 -10.17 -15.38 5.04
C PHE A 248 -10.00 -16.83 4.57
N ASP A 249 -11.04 -17.61 4.75
CA ASP A 249 -11.07 -18.98 4.28
C ASP A 249 -10.89 -19.06 2.76
N ARG A 250 -10.31 -20.16 2.31
CA ARG A 250 -9.97 -20.39 0.90
C ARG A 250 -11.16 -20.20 -0.03
N ALA A 251 -12.36 -20.64 0.38
CA ALA A 251 -13.57 -20.52 -0.44
C ALA A 251 -13.97 -19.05 -0.72
N ILE A 252 -13.81 -18.16 0.27
CA ILE A 252 -14.03 -16.72 0.12
C ILE A 252 -12.99 -16.11 -0.84
N LEU A 253 -11.72 -16.47 -0.64
CA LEU A 253 -10.61 -15.96 -1.45
C LEU A 253 -10.72 -16.42 -2.91
N GLU A 254 -11.13 -17.67 -3.16
CA GLU A 254 -11.35 -18.19 -4.51
C GLU A 254 -12.47 -17.44 -5.24
N LYS A 255 -13.61 -17.22 -4.57
CA LYS A 255 -14.72 -16.45 -5.16
C LYS A 255 -14.32 -15.00 -5.48
N ALA A 256 -13.60 -14.35 -4.55
CA ALA A 256 -13.11 -12.99 -4.79
C ALA A 256 -12.14 -12.93 -5.98
N ALA A 257 -11.27 -13.94 -6.13
CA ALA A 257 -10.35 -14.06 -7.25
C ALA A 257 -11.09 -14.28 -8.57
N ASP A 258 -12.06 -15.19 -8.59
CA ASP A 258 -12.87 -15.49 -9.77
C ASP A 258 -13.67 -14.26 -10.23
N ARG A 259 -14.19 -13.48 -9.27
CA ARG A 259 -14.92 -12.24 -9.58
C ARG A 259 -14.02 -11.19 -10.23
N ILE A 260 -12.79 -10.99 -9.75
CA ILE A 260 -11.81 -10.08 -10.36
C ILE A 260 -11.53 -10.45 -11.81
N SER A 261 -11.31 -11.74 -12.06
CA SER A 261 -11.07 -12.25 -13.43
C SER A 261 -12.31 -12.14 -14.31
N ALA A 262 -13.52 -12.39 -13.79
CA ALA A 262 -14.78 -12.22 -14.51
C ALA A 262 -15.02 -10.76 -14.94
N GLU A 263 -14.68 -9.79 -14.07
CA GLU A 263 -14.72 -8.35 -14.37
C GLU A 263 -13.52 -7.87 -15.22
N ARG A 264 -12.59 -8.79 -15.54
CA ARG A 264 -11.38 -8.51 -16.33
C ARG A 264 -10.52 -7.38 -15.74
N LEU A 265 -10.49 -7.25 -14.41
CA LEU A 265 -9.69 -6.23 -13.75
C LEU A 265 -8.19 -6.56 -13.79
N ASP A 266 -7.85 -7.83 -14.02
CA ASP A 266 -6.50 -8.35 -14.22
C ASP A 266 -6.02 -8.25 -15.68
N GLN A 267 -6.77 -7.55 -16.55
CA GLN A 267 -6.49 -7.43 -17.98
C GLN A 267 -6.67 -5.98 -18.48
N PRO A 268 -5.87 -5.55 -19.48
CA PRO A 268 -4.75 -6.26 -20.10
C PRO A 268 -3.54 -6.39 -19.17
N TRP A 269 -3.45 -5.55 -18.15
CA TRP A 269 -2.36 -5.52 -17.15
C TRP A 269 -2.91 -5.81 -15.76
N PRO A 270 -2.21 -6.58 -14.90
CA PRO A 270 -2.60 -6.72 -13.51
C PRO A 270 -2.20 -5.47 -12.71
N ILE A 271 -3.05 -4.85 -11.89
CA ILE A 271 -4.49 -5.01 -11.77
C ILE A 271 -5.13 -3.61 -11.62
N ARG A 272 -6.31 -3.41 -12.17
CA ARG A 272 -7.12 -2.20 -11.90
C ARG A 272 -7.77 -2.33 -10.51
N CYS A 273 -7.72 -1.25 -9.71
CA CYS A 273 -8.27 -1.30 -8.35
C CYS A 273 -9.80 -1.18 -8.30
N ALA A 274 -10.43 -0.66 -9.35
CA ALA A 274 -11.87 -0.49 -9.42
C ALA A 274 -12.38 -0.70 -10.86
N ALA A 275 -13.56 -1.34 -10.99
CA ALA A 275 -14.26 -1.51 -12.27
C ALA A 275 -14.91 -0.21 -12.74
N THR A 276 -15.42 0.59 -11.79
CA THR A 276 -16.08 1.88 -11.99
C THR A 276 -15.31 2.99 -11.30
N PRO A 277 -15.43 4.26 -11.76
CA PRO A 277 -14.88 5.39 -11.02
C PRO A 277 -15.42 5.44 -9.61
N HIS A 278 -14.59 5.83 -8.65
CA HIS A 278 -15.08 6.11 -7.30
C HIS A 278 -15.99 7.35 -7.31
N ASP A 279 -17.12 7.26 -6.62
CA ASP A 279 -18.14 8.34 -6.56
C ASP A 279 -17.72 9.50 -5.66
N GLY A 280 -16.75 9.28 -4.76
CA GLY A 280 -16.28 10.27 -3.80
C GLY A 280 -14.93 10.84 -4.16
N ALA A 281 -14.79 12.15 -4.01
CA ALA A 281 -13.51 12.84 -4.13
C ALA A 281 -13.11 13.45 -2.79
N THR A 282 -11.85 13.30 -2.39
CA THR A 282 -11.27 14.03 -1.25
C THR A 282 -11.24 15.53 -1.52
N VAL A 283 -10.88 15.89 -2.76
CA VAL A 283 -10.87 17.26 -3.26
C VAL A 283 -11.50 17.26 -4.65
N PRO A 284 -12.70 17.84 -4.86
CA PRO A 284 -13.41 17.78 -6.15
C PRO A 284 -12.59 18.28 -7.35
N LEU A 285 -11.77 19.33 -7.15
CA LEU A 285 -10.90 19.86 -8.19
C LEU A 285 -9.79 18.86 -8.53
N LEU A 286 -9.17 18.24 -7.52
CA LEU A 286 -8.09 17.27 -7.71
C LEU A 286 -8.59 16.05 -8.47
N THR A 287 -9.79 15.55 -8.19
CA THR A 287 -10.38 14.41 -8.89
C THR A 287 -10.55 14.66 -10.38
N ARG A 288 -10.89 15.88 -10.79
CA ARG A 288 -10.94 16.25 -12.22
C ARG A 288 -9.55 16.30 -12.85
N LEU A 289 -8.55 16.76 -12.11
CA LEU A 289 -7.16 16.87 -12.59
C LEU A 289 -6.45 15.51 -12.65
N VAL A 290 -6.88 14.54 -11.84
CA VAL A 290 -6.31 13.18 -11.77
C VAL A 290 -7.31 12.12 -12.26
N SER A 291 -8.22 12.48 -13.15
CA SER A 291 -9.26 11.58 -13.65
C SER A 291 -8.65 10.31 -14.22
N GLY A 292 -9.22 9.17 -13.84
CA GLY A 292 -8.75 7.86 -14.29
C GLY A 292 -7.57 7.25 -13.51
N TYR A 293 -6.96 7.96 -12.57
CA TYR A 293 -5.80 7.45 -11.81
C TYR A 293 -6.10 6.11 -11.12
N HIS A 294 -7.20 6.03 -10.38
CA HIS A 294 -7.60 4.77 -9.73
C HIS A 294 -8.21 3.72 -10.69
N ARG A 295 -8.39 4.06 -11.97
CA ARG A 295 -8.78 3.12 -13.02
C ARG A 295 -7.59 2.53 -13.76
N ALA A 296 -6.43 3.13 -13.66
CA ALA A 296 -5.19 2.61 -14.19
C ALA A 296 -4.85 1.25 -13.56
N ALA A 297 -4.04 0.45 -14.23
CA ALA A 297 -3.49 -0.77 -13.64
C ALA A 297 -2.30 -0.40 -12.75
N TRP A 298 -2.37 -0.81 -11.47
CA TRP A 298 -1.37 -0.52 -10.45
C TRP A 298 -0.42 -1.69 -10.29
N LEU A 299 0.85 -1.51 -10.60
CA LEU A 299 1.81 -2.61 -10.67
C LEU A 299 2.05 -3.28 -9.32
N HIS A 300 2.04 -2.50 -8.22
CA HIS A 300 2.17 -3.09 -6.89
C HIS A 300 0.98 -3.99 -6.52
N LEU A 301 -0.25 -3.54 -6.80
CA LEU A 301 -1.44 -4.37 -6.60
C LEU A 301 -1.42 -5.60 -7.52
N GLY A 302 -0.92 -5.44 -8.76
CA GLY A 302 -0.76 -6.54 -9.70
C GLY A 302 0.20 -7.60 -9.20
N ALA A 303 1.36 -7.20 -8.70
CA ALA A 303 2.33 -8.14 -8.15
C ALA A 303 1.80 -8.79 -6.84
N MET A 304 1.13 -8.03 -5.95
CA MET A 304 0.44 -8.59 -4.77
C MET A 304 -0.66 -9.58 -5.16
N TRP A 305 -1.45 -9.26 -6.18
CA TRP A 305 -2.46 -10.15 -6.76
C TRP A 305 -1.87 -11.49 -7.18
N LEU A 306 -0.81 -11.45 -7.98
CA LEU A 306 -0.13 -12.65 -8.46
C LEU A 306 0.52 -13.43 -7.30
N ASN A 307 1.10 -12.76 -6.30
CA ASN A 307 1.60 -13.40 -5.09
C ASN A 307 0.47 -14.12 -4.33
N GLY A 308 -0.70 -13.50 -4.20
CA GLY A 308 -1.87 -14.12 -3.60
C GLY A 308 -2.35 -15.35 -4.36
N LEU A 309 -2.48 -15.26 -5.69
CA LEU A 309 -2.85 -16.39 -6.56
C LEU A 309 -1.83 -17.53 -6.47
N LYS A 310 -0.53 -17.23 -6.48
CA LYS A 310 0.55 -18.23 -6.33
C LYS A 310 0.42 -19.00 -5.02
N ARG A 311 0.10 -18.32 -3.90
CA ARG A 311 -0.15 -18.98 -2.59
C ARG A 311 -1.38 -19.87 -2.61
N MET A 312 -2.36 -19.58 -3.43
CA MET A 312 -3.52 -20.42 -3.66
C MET A 312 -3.26 -21.60 -4.62
N GLY A 313 -2.04 -21.70 -5.19
CA GLY A 313 -1.67 -22.73 -6.16
C GLY A 313 -2.21 -22.48 -7.57
N ARG A 314 -2.64 -21.24 -7.88
CA ARG A 314 -3.06 -20.88 -9.24
C ARG A 314 -1.85 -20.56 -10.12
N ASP A 315 -1.99 -20.80 -11.43
CA ASP A 315 -0.97 -20.39 -12.41
C ASP A 315 -0.89 -18.87 -12.50
N VAL A 316 0.31 -18.33 -12.31
CA VAL A 316 0.60 -16.89 -12.39
C VAL A 316 1.52 -16.55 -13.57
N GLY A 317 1.92 -17.54 -14.36
CA GLY A 317 2.85 -17.37 -15.49
C GLY A 317 2.41 -16.27 -16.47
N PRO A 318 1.18 -16.29 -16.98
CA PRO A 318 0.70 -15.26 -17.91
C PRO A 318 0.68 -13.85 -17.32
N GLY A 319 0.27 -13.71 -16.04
CA GLY A 319 0.26 -12.42 -15.35
C GLY A 319 1.67 -11.89 -15.12
N ARG A 320 2.59 -12.76 -14.71
CA ARG A 320 4.01 -12.41 -14.54
C ARG A 320 4.64 -11.97 -15.86
N ALA A 321 4.39 -12.70 -16.95
CA ALA A 321 4.92 -12.33 -18.27
C ALA A 321 4.49 -10.92 -18.71
N ARG A 322 3.26 -10.50 -18.37
CA ARG A 322 2.79 -9.13 -18.62
C ARG A 322 3.53 -8.10 -17.77
N LEU A 323 3.81 -8.38 -16.50
CA LEU A 323 4.64 -7.49 -15.67
C LEU A 323 6.07 -7.40 -16.21
N ASP A 324 6.67 -8.54 -16.61
CA ASP A 324 8.00 -8.60 -17.23
C ASP A 324 8.05 -7.74 -18.50
N GLU A 325 7.02 -7.85 -19.36
CA GLU A 325 6.88 -7.03 -20.58
C GLU A 325 6.86 -5.53 -20.26
N LEU A 326 6.05 -5.08 -19.28
CA LEU A 326 5.98 -3.66 -18.89
C LEU A 326 7.32 -3.16 -18.35
N ILE A 327 7.97 -3.95 -17.47
CA ILE A 327 9.25 -3.59 -16.88
C ILE A 327 10.32 -3.44 -17.97
N LEU A 328 10.40 -4.39 -18.91
CA LEU A 328 11.36 -4.35 -20.01
C LEU A 328 11.06 -3.22 -21.00
N ARG A 329 9.78 -2.99 -21.33
CA ARG A 329 9.35 -1.93 -22.24
C ARG A 329 9.78 -0.55 -21.74
N HIS A 330 9.64 -0.29 -20.45
CA HIS A 330 9.93 1.01 -19.85
C HIS A 330 11.33 1.10 -19.22
N GLY A 331 11.98 -0.02 -18.94
CA GLY A 331 13.23 -0.07 -18.18
C GLY A 331 13.09 0.35 -16.73
N HIS A 332 11.85 0.41 -16.22
CA HIS A 332 11.50 0.81 -14.85
C HIS A 332 10.33 0.00 -14.31
N ILE A 333 10.27 -0.11 -12.99
CA ILE A 333 9.05 -0.50 -12.29
C ILE A 333 8.20 0.77 -12.15
N LEU A 334 7.09 0.82 -12.86
CA LEU A 334 6.16 1.94 -12.81
C LEU A 334 5.13 1.76 -11.68
N GLU A 335 4.54 2.86 -11.26
CA GLU A 335 3.44 2.87 -10.29
C GLU A 335 2.14 2.39 -10.94
N ALA A 336 1.74 3.04 -12.03
CA ALA A 336 0.49 2.80 -12.72
C ALA A 336 0.62 2.95 -14.23
N VAL A 337 -0.13 2.14 -14.99
CA VAL A 337 -0.16 2.17 -16.45
C VAL A 337 -1.59 2.21 -16.98
N ASN A 338 -1.76 2.81 -18.15
CA ASN A 338 -2.99 2.80 -18.91
C ASN A 338 -3.21 1.43 -19.61
N ASP A 339 -4.38 1.23 -20.20
CA ASP A 339 -4.73 -0.03 -20.90
C ASP A 339 -3.78 -0.35 -22.07
N ASP A 340 -3.19 0.66 -22.73
CA ASP A 340 -2.18 0.48 -23.77
C ASP A 340 -0.76 0.18 -23.23
N GLY A 341 -0.61 0.11 -21.90
CA GLY A 341 0.66 -0.08 -21.22
C GLY A 341 1.53 1.17 -21.13
N SER A 342 1.07 2.34 -21.57
CA SER A 342 1.76 3.60 -21.35
C SER A 342 1.70 4.00 -19.87
N PRO A 343 2.72 4.70 -19.33
CA PRO A 343 2.65 5.24 -17.97
C PRO A 343 1.43 6.14 -17.80
N TYR A 344 0.70 5.99 -16.71
CA TYR A 344 -0.39 6.92 -16.40
C TYR A 344 0.16 8.34 -16.29
N ARG A 345 -0.58 9.29 -16.87
CA ARG A 345 -0.28 10.72 -16.78
C ARG A 345 -1.53 11.58 -16.87
N SER A 346 -1.58 12.60 -16.04
CA SER A 346 -2.55 13.69 -16.09
C SER A 346 -1.84 15.04 -16.16
N LEU A 347 -2.57 16.13 -15.99
CA LEU A 347 -1.97 17.48 -15.92
C LEU A 347 -1.06 17.69 -14.71
N VAL A 348 -1.32 16.98 -13.61
CA VAL A 348 -0.66 17.23 -12.31
C VAL A 348 -0.06 15.96 -11.69
N LEU A 349 -0.31 14.79 -12.28
CA LEU A 349 0.23 13.52 -11.81
C LEU A 349 0.85 12.75 -12.97
N SER A 350 1.97 12.11 -12.69
CA SER A 350 2.57 11.08 -13.55
C SER A 350 2.83 9.82 -12.73
N SER A 351 2.75 8.67 -13.39
CA SER A 351 3.18 7.41 -12.79
C SER A 351 4.60 7.51 -12.24
N GLU A 352 4.79 7.21 -10.95
CA GLU A 352 6.11 7.17 -10.32
C GLU A 352 6.98 6.10 -10.96
N ARG A 353 8.30 6.33 -10.97
CA ARG A 353 9.30 5.40 -11.49
C ARG A 353 10.06 4.75 -10.36
N GLY A 354 10.46 3.51 -10.57
CA GLY A 354 11.20 2.77 -9.56
C GLY A 354 10.40 2.64 -8.26
N LEU A 355 9.07 2.48 -8.36
CA LEU A 355 8.20 2.40 -7.18
C LEU A 355 8.63 1.25 -6.28
N THR A 356 9.07 1.57 -5.07
CA THR A 356 9.68 0.63 -4.09
C THR A 356 8.76 -0.55 -3.79
N MET A 357 7.49 -0.30 -3.47
CA MET A 357 6.58 -1.40 -3.14
C MET A 357 6.27 -2.30 -4.34
N ALA A 358 6.22 -1.75 -5.56
CA ALA A 358 6.00 -2.56 -6.75
C ALA A 358 7.24 -3.40 -7.09
N ALA A 359 8.45 -2.83 -6.93
CA ALA A 359 9.70 -3.54 -7.12
C ALA A 359 9.84 -4.70 -6.12
N ALA A 360 9.58 -4.46 -4.84
CA ALA A 360 9.63 -5.49 -3.81
C ALA A 360 8.60 -6.59 -4.04
N GLN A 361 7.34 -6.24 -4.35
CA GLN A 361 6.29 -7.22 -4.62
C GLN A 361 6.59 -8.07 -5.86
N TYR A 362 7.22 -7.47 -6.88
CA TYR A 362 7.69 -8.22 -8.04
C TYR A 362 8.82 -9.21 -7.68
N LEU A 363 9.79 -8.81 -6.84
CA LEU A 363 10.87 -9.70 -6.39
C LEU A 363 10.33 -10.87 -5.56
N GLU A 364 9.36 -10.63 -4.67
CA GLU A 364 8.66 -11.69 -3.94
C GLU A 364 8.00 -12.69 -4.92
N LEU A 365 7.32 -12.19 -5.97
CA LEU A 365 6.71 -13.01 -7.02
C LEU A 365 7.77 -13.84 -7.77
N ALA A 366 8.93 -13.25 -8.03
CA ALA A 366 10.07 -13.92 -8.68
C ALA A 366 10.75 -14.97 -7.79
N GLY A 367 10.48 -14.96 -6.47
CA GLY A 367 11.11 -15.86 -5.49
C GLY A 367 12.51 -15.42 -5.06
N LEU A 368 12.77 -14.12 -5.07
CA LEU A 368 14.04 -13.47 -4.74
C LEU A 368 13.94 -12.67 -3.46
#